data_9a3a3be5abb55d2c4d8f6798c8f052f2
#
_entry.id   9a3a3be5abb55d2c4d8f6798c8f052f2
#
_cell.length_a   1.000
_cell.length_b   1.000
_cell.length_c   1.000
_cell.angle_alpha   90.00
_cell.angle_beta   90.00
_cell.angle_gamma   90.00
#
_symmetry.space_group_name_H-M   'P 1'
#
loop_
_entity.id
_entity.type
_entity.pdbx_description
1 polymer ?
#
loop_
_entity_poly.entity_id
_entity_poly.type
_entity_poly.pdbx_seq_one_letter_code
_entity_poly.pdbx_strand_id
1 'polypeptide(L)'
;MKRIGMLTSGGDCQALNAAMRGVVKSIMNAEQDVEIYGFLDGYKGLIYGNFRMLTSQDFSGILTKGGTILGSSRTPFKLMREPDENGLDKVEAMKQNYYKLKLDCLVILGGNGTHKTANLLREEGLNVVTLPKTIDNDLWGTDMTFGFQSAVDIATDAIDCIHTTAASHGRVFIVEVMGHKVGFLTLNAGMAGGADIILIPEIPYDIDKVVKAIDERHNRGSKFTILAVAEGAISKEDAKLSKKELKEKMKNYPYPSVSYEVADKIKEKTGYDVRVTVPGHTQRGGTPCPYDRVFASRLGSEAGKLILEGKYGFMVGIKNREIIKVPLEEVAGKLKTVAPDASIVQEAKMLGISFGD
;
A
#
# COMPACT_ATOMS: atom_id res chain seq x y z
N MET A 1 19.80 14.48 25.66
CA MET A 1 19.21 13.12 25.42
C MET A 1 17.88 13.27 24.73
N LYS A 2 17.77 12.79 23.47
CA LYS A 2 16.51 12.75 22.71
C LYS A 2 15.80 11.43 22.89
N ARG A 3 14.47 11.43 23.10
CA ARG A 3 13.61 10.25 23.27
C ARG A 3 12.61 10.14 22.15
N ILE A 4 12.74 9.09 21.36
CA ILE A 4 11.96 8.93 20.12
C ILE A 4 11.14 7.65 20.21
N GLY A 5 9.82 7.79 20.12
CA GLY A 5 8.91 6.69 19.94
C GLY A 5 8.83 6.30 18.46
N MET A 6 8.75 5.02 18.14
CA MET A 6 8.62 4.53 16.77
C MET A 6 7.58 3.42 16.71
N LEU A 7 6.71 3.45 15.70
CA LEU A 7 5.74 2.39 15.44
C LEU A 7 5.47 2.18 13.94
N THR A 8 5.05 0.97 13.60
CA THR A 8 4.61 0.57 12.26
C THR A 8 3.16 0.11 12.33
N SER A 9 2.26 0.67 11.54
CA SER A 9 0.83 0.40 11.63
C SER A 9 0.17 0.09 10.28
N GLY A 10 -0.88 -0.73 10.31
CA GLY A 10 -1.61 -1.20 9.14
C GLY A 10 -1.00 -2.44 8.50
N GLY A 11 -1.33 -2.74 7.24
CA GLY A 11 -0.67 -3.81 6.50
C GLY A 11 0.83 -3.56 6.37
N ASP A 12 1.63 -4.60 6.46
CA ASP A 12 3.08 -4.51 6.29
C ASP A 12 3.50 -4.37 4.82
N CYS A 13 4.77 -4.11 4.60
CA CYS A 13 5.44 -4.20 3.31
C CYS A 13 6.92 -4.53 3.51
N GLN A 14 7.59 -4.83 2.41
CA GLN A 14 8.98 -5.29 2.43
C GLN A 14 9.97 -4.28 3.01
N ALA A 15 9.76 -2.96 2.82
CA ALA A 15 10.77 -1.93 3.10
C ALA A 15 10.62 -1.20 4.45
N LEU A 16 9.73 -1.66 5.35
CA LEU A 16 9.53 -1.03 6.65
C LEU A 16 10.80 -0.97 7.49
N ASN A 17 11.53 -2.07 7.57
CA ASN A 17 12.77 -2.14 8.33
C ASN A 17 13.86 -1.22 7.74
N ALA A 18 13.94 -1.09 6.41
CA ALA A 18 14.86 -0.17 5.75
C ALA A 18 14.57 1.29 6.12
N ALA A 19 13.27 1.68 6.15
CA ALA A 19 12.84 3.02 6.55
C ALA A 19 13.18 3.32 8.02
N MET A 20 12.83 2.42 8.95
CA MET A 20 13.16 2.56 10.37
C MET A 20 14.68 2.68 10.59
N ARG A 21 15.45 1.83 9.90
CA ARG A 21 16.91 1.89 9.93
C ARG A 21 17.43 3.25 9.45
N GLY A 22 16.84 3.80 8.37
CA GLY A 22 17.18 5.13 7.86
C GLY A 22 17.00 6.23 8.91
N VAL A 23 15.86 6.26 9.60
CA VAL A 23 15.57 7.19 10.69
C VAL A 23 16.63 7.08 11.79
N VAL A 24 16.80 5.88 12.34
CA VAL A 24 17.64 5.70 13.53
C VAL A 24 19.12 5.92 13.22
N LYS A 25 19.62 5.41 12.11
CA LYS A 25 21.02 5.62 11.71
C LYS A 25 21.36 7.09 11.50
N SER A 26 20.46 7.86 10.88
CA SER A 26 20.70 9.30 10.67
C SER A 26 20.72 10.09 11.97
N ILE A 27 19.86 9.76 12.93
CA ILE A 27 19.81 10.41 14.23
C ILE A 27 21.03 10.02 15.07
N MET A 28 21.33 8.73 15.22
CA MET A 28 22.42 8.25 16.05
C MET A 28 23.82 8.65 15.54
N ASN A 29 23.96 8.89 14.23
CA ASN A 29 25.23 9.41 13.67
C ASN A 29 25.43 10.90 13.95
N ALA A 30 24.35 11.66 14.16
CA ALA A 30 24.41 13.10 14.43
C ALA A 30 24.35 13.42 15.93
N GLU A 31 23.68 12.59 16.72
CA GLU A 31 23.43 12.78 18.15
C GLU A 31 23.75 11.48 18.88
N GLN A 32 24.67 11.52 19.86
CA GLN A 32 25.09 10.32 20.61
C GLN A 32 24.13 9.94 21.75
N ASP A 33 23.40 10.90 22.27
CA ASP A 33 22.51 10.73 23.43
C ASP A 33 21.04 10.59 22.99
N VAL A 34 20.69 9.40 22.48
CA VAL A 34 19.37 9.08 21.92
C VAL A 34 18.81 7.78 22.48
N GLU A 35 17.58 7.81 22.94
CA GLU A 35 16.81 6.62 23.32
C GLU A 35 15.69 6.38 22.29
N ILE A 36 15.57 5.13 21.81
CA ILE A 36 14.55 4.71 20.86
C ILE A 36 13.57 3.74 21.51
N TYR A 37 12.31 4.11 21.56
CA TYR A 37 11.21 3.33 22.10
C TYR A 37 10.41 2.73 20.95
N GLY A 38 10.59 1.45 20.64
CA GLY A 38 9.85 0.73 19.60
C GLY A 38 8.53 0.18 20.14
N PHE A 39 7.39 0.80 19.82
CA PHE A 39 6.07 0.30 20.20
C PHE A 39 5.69 -0.90 19.37
N LEU A 40 5.29 -1.99 20.03
CA LEU A 40 4.95 -3.26 19.40
C LEU A 40 3.51 -3.22 18.87
N ASP A 41 3.29 -3.87 17.73
CA ASP A 41 1.96 -3.98 17.10
C ASP A 41 1.27 -2.64 16.82
N GLY A 42 2.03 -1.63 16.40
CA GLY A 42 1.53 -0.35 15.96
C GLY A 42 0.91 0.50 17.05
N TYR A 43 -0.21 1.16 16.76
CA TYR A 43 -0.92 1.98 17.74
C TYR A 43 -1.37 1.20 18.97
N LYS A 44 -1.59 -0.10 18.86
CA LYS A 44 -1.92 -0.95 19.98
C LYS A 44 -0.82 -0.89 21.05
N GLY A 45 0.44 -0.97 20.64
CA GLY A 45 1.57 -0.81 21.56
C GLY A 45 1.61 0.55 22.24
N LEU A 46 1.33 1.63 21.53
CA LEU A 46 1.29 2.98 22.09
C LEU A 46 0.10 3.16 23.05
N ILE A 47 -1.08 2.59 22.75
CA ILE A 47 -2.27 2.64 23.61
C ILE A 47 -2.01 1.94 24.94
N TYR A 48 -1.47 0.73 24.91
CA TYR A 48 -1.31 -0.11 26.12
C TYR A 48 0.08 -0.01 26.76
N GLY A 49 0.97 0.86 26.24
CA GLY A 49 2.31 1.02 26.79
C GLY A 49 3.23 -0.18 26.54
N ASN A 50 2.97 -0.96 25.48
CA ASN A 50 3.79 -2.12 25.12
C ASN A 50 4.89 -1.71 24.14
N PHE A 51 6.12 -1.60 24.63
CA PHE A 51 7.29 -1.18 23.86
C PHE A 51 8.54 -1.95 24.30
N ARG A 52 9.57 -1.87 23.48
CA ARG A 52 10.94 -2.25 23.85
C ARG A 52 11.91 -1.12 23.55
N MET A 53 12.94 -1.01 24.35
CA MET A 53 14.08 -0.15 24.07
C MET A 53 14.88 -0.76 22.92
N LEU A 54 15.21 0.08 21.93
CA LEU A 54 15.98 -0.32 20.76
C LEU A 54 17.37 0.32 20.78
N THR A 55 18.36 -0.48 20.45
CA THR A 55 19.77 -0.07 20.34
C THR A 55 20.20 -0.01 18.87
N SER A 56 21.38 0.53 18.61
CA SER A 56 21.98 0.51 17.27
C SER A 56 22.10 -0.89 16.67
N GLN A 57 22.24 -1.90 17.55
CA GLN A 57 22.33 -3.32 17.16
C GLN A 57 21.04 -3.85 16.54
N ASP A 58 19.87 -3.43 17.05
CA ASP A 58 18.56 -3.82 16.51
C ASP A 58 18.35 -3.36 15.07
N PHE A 59 19.06 -2.32 14.66
CA PHE A 59 19.01 -1.77 13.28
C PHE A 59 20.15 -2.28 12.40
N SER A 60 20.99 -3.18 12.91
CA SER A 60 22.02 -3.85 12.10
C SER A 60 21.42 -5.03 11.35
N GLY A 61 21.79 -5.22 10.07
CA GLY A 61 21.35 -6.35 9.26
C GLY A 61 19.88 -6.33 8.81
N ILE A 62 19.08 -5.32 9.17
CA ILE A 62 17.65 -5.30 8.82
C ILE A 62 17.32 -4.61 7.48
N LEU A 63 18.30 -4.06 6.78
CA LEU A 63 18.09 -3.36 5.49
C LEU A 63 17.40 -4.25 4.44
N THR A 64 17.74 -5.53 4.41
CA THR A 64 17.23 -6.51 3.46
C THR A 64 16.13 -7.41 4.06
N LYS A 65 15.79 -7.21 5.32
CA LYS A 65 14.77 -8.00 6.01
C LYS A 65 13.38 -7.41 5.76
N GLY A 66 12.51 -8.18 5.13
CA GLY A 66 11.11 -7.80 4.93
C GLY A 66 10.27 -7.78 6.20
N GLY A 67 9.04 -7.31 6.09
CA GLY A 67 8.15 -7.10 7.22
C GLY A 67 8.64 -6.02 8.19
N THR A 68 8.30 -6.13 9.46
CA THR A 68 8.67 -5.16 10.50
C THR A 68 9.16 -5.84 11.77
N ILE A 69 10.26 -5.35 12.33
CA ILE A 69 10.81 -5.83 13.63
C ILE A 69 9.95 -5.42 14.82
N LEU A 70 8.99 -4.50 14.63
CA LEU A 70 8.08 -4.01 15.69
C LEU A 70 6.71 -4.69 15.66
N GLY A 71 6.43 -5.51 14.65
CA GLY A 71 5.07 -5.98 14.42
C GLY A 71 4.15 -4.86 13.93
N SER A 72 2.94 -5.21 13.52
CA SER A 72 1.95 -4.27 13.03
C SER A 72 0.54 -4.77 13.31
N SER A 73 -0.37 -3.86 13.56
CA SER A 73 -1.79 -4.16 13.68
C SER A 73 -2.65 -3.10 12.99
N ARG A 74 -3.89 -3.47 12.68
CA ARG A 74 -4.88 -2.53 12.16
C ARG A 74 -5.78 -2.05 13.28
N THR A 75 -5.71 -0.74 13.58
CA THR A 75 -6.68 -0.07 14.44
C THR A 75 -7.43 0.95 13.57
N PRO A 76 -8.71 0.69 13.23
CA PRO A 76 -9.46 1.59 12.36
C PRO A 76 -9.58 2.99 12.95
N PHE A 77 -9.27 4.03 12.15
CA PHE A 77 -9.29 5.42 12.60
C PHE A 77 -10.63 5.83 13.25
N LYS A 78 -11.75 5.38 12.68
CA LYS A 78 -13.09 5.68 13.22
C LYS A 78 -13.32 5.20 14.65
N LEU A 79 -12.57 4.16 15.08
CA LEU A 79 -12.64 3.61 16.42
C LEU A 79 -11.64 4.21 17.40
N MET A 80 -10.82 5.16 16.97
CA MET A 80 -9.78 5.75 17.83
C MET A 80 -10.36 6.61 18.96
N ARG A 81 -11.47 7.34 18.70
CA ARG A 81 -12.16 8.13 19.72
C ARG A 81 -13.23 7.35 20.50
N GLU A 82 -13.46 6.09 20.14
CA GLU A 82 -14.36 5.22 20.90
C GLU A 82 -13.53 4.53 22.00
N PRO A 83 -14.03 4.43 23.25
CA PRO A 83 -13.38 3.64 24.28
C PRO A 83 -13.19 2.20 23.86
N ASP A 84 -12.19 1.51 24.44
CA ASP A 84 -12.05 0.07 24.27
C ASP A 84 -13.09 -0.72 25.11
N GLU A 85 -13.02 -2.06 25.06
CA GLU A 85 -13.93 -2.95 25.79
C GLU A 85 -13.88 -2.75 27.32
N ASN A 86 -12.81 -2.18 27.84
CA ASN A 86 -12.62 -1.87 29.26
C ASN A 86 -12.92 -0.41 29.59
N GLY A 87 -13.44 0.37 28.65
CA GLY A 87 -13.74 1.79 28.84
C GLY A 87 -12.52 2.71 28.73
N LEU A 88 -11.36 2.22 28.24
CA LEU A 88 -10.16 3.03 28.08
C LEU A 88 -10.30 4.00 26.91
N ASP A 89 -10.10 5.31 27.14
CA ASP A 89 -9.91 6.29 26.09
C ASP A 89 -8.54 6.08 25.42
N LYS A 90 -8.56 5.59 24.18
CA LYS A 90 -7.35 5.25 23.44
C LYS A 90 -6.46 6.45 23.13
N VAL A 91 -7.07 7.62 22.84
CA VAL A 91 -6.32 8.84 22.51
C VAL A 91 -5.61 9.34 23.75
N GLU A 92 -6.34 9.42 24.87
CA GLU A 92 -5.76 9.83 26.14
C GLU A 92 -4.68 8.86 26.61
N ALA A 93 -4.88 7.56 26.46
CA ALA A 93 -3.86 6.55 26.81
C ALA A 93 -2.57 6.72 26.00
N MET A 94 -2.68 7.00 24.69
CA MET A 94 -1.51 7.29 23.83
C MET A 94 -0.77 8.53 24.30
N LYS A 95 -1.49 9.61 24.68
CA LYS A 95 -0.91 10.85 25.22
C LYS A 95 -0.21 10.58 26.55
N GLN A 96 -0.86 9.86 27.46
CA GLN A 96 -0.27 9.51 28.76
C GLN A 96 1.04 8.71 28.58
N ASN A 97 1.08 7.73 27.71
CA ASN A 97 2.30 6.97 27.44
C ASN A 97 3.40 7.85 26.80
N TYR A 98 3.02 8.76 25.88
CA TYR A 98 3.95 9.72 25.30
C TYR A 98 4.62 10.61 26.38
N TYR A 99 3.82 11.21 27.25
CA TYR A 99 4.34 12.11 28.30
C TYR A 99 5.06 11.34 29.42
N LYS A 100 4.55 10.17 29.83
CA LYS A 100 5.18 9.31 30.84
C LYS A 100 6.59 8.90 30.43
N LEU A 101 6.81 8.56 29.17
CA LEU A 101 8.12 8.20 28.61
C LEU A 101 8.96 9.44 28.25
N LYS A 102 8.39 10.65 28.37
CA LYS A 102 9.02 11.93 28.00
C LYS A 102 9.53 11.92 26.57
N LEU A 103 8.71 11.39 25.65
CA LEU A 103 9.08 11.35 24.23
C LEU A 103 9.13 12.77 23.65
N ASP A 104 10.16 13.04 22.86
CA ASP A 104 10.28 14.27 22.09
C ASP A 104 9.50 14.20 20.78
N CYS A 105 9.36 13.01 20.21
CA CYS A 105 8.67 12.79 18.94
C CYS A 105 8.20 11.34 18.79
N LEU A 106 7.13 11.15 18.02
CA LEU A 106 6.69 9.86 17.47
C LEU A 106 7.03 9.76 15.98
N VAL A 107 7.70 8.71 15.57
CA VAL A 107 7.89 8.33 14.17
C VAL A 107 6.88 7.25 13.82
N ILE A 108 6.00 7.53 12.87
CA ILE A 108 4.89 6.65 12.54
C ILE A 108 4.96 6.25 11.07
N LEU A 109 5.10 4.95 10.81
CA LEU A 109 5.17 4.39 9.47
C LEU A 109 3.84 3.69 9.15
N GLY A 110 3.14 4.14 8.11
CA GLY A 110 1.86 3.52 7.78
C GLY A 110 1.18 4.05 6.53
N GLY A 111 -0.02 3.50 6.27
CA GLY A 111 -0.88 3.89 5.15
C GLY A 111 -1.86 5.02 5.51
N ASN A 112 -2.90 5.21 4.68
CA ASN A 112 -3.87 6.30 4.82
C ASN A 112 -4.54 6.36 6.19
N GLY A 113 -5.03 5.23 6.72
CA GLY A 113 -5.66 5.18 8.05
C GLY A 113 -4.68 5.55 9.17
N THR A 114 -3.42 5.16 9.03
CA THR A 114 -2.35 5.48 9.99
C THR A 114 -2.05 6.98 10.01
N HIS A 115 -2.01 7.63 8.84
CA HIS A 115 -1.80 9.08 8.75
C HIS A 115 -2.97 9.88 9.33
N LYS A 116 -4.21 9.39 9.25
CA LYS A 116 -5.35 10.01 9.95
C LYS A 116 -5.17 10.02 11.46
N THR A 117 -4.73 8.88 12.02
CA THR A 117 -4.47 8.79 13.46
C THR A 117 -3.23 9.62 13.85
N ALA A 118 -2.19 9.65 13.02
CA ALA A 118 -1.03 10.50 13.24
C ALA A 118 -1.38 11.99 13.27
N ASN A 119 -2.25 12.43 12.35
CA ASN A 119 -2.75 13.81 12.35
C ASN A 119 -3.62 14.11 13.58
N LEU A 120 -4.46 13.15 14.01
CA LEU A 120 -5.21 13.27 15.26
C LEU A 120 -4.28 13.50 16.45
N LEU A 121 -3.19 12.72 16.58
CA LEU A 121 -2.21 12.89 17.66
C LEU A 121 -1.48 14.24 17.58
N ARG A 122 -1.19 14.74 16.37
CA ARG A 122 -0.66 16.09 16.15
C ARG A 122 -1.64 17.16 16.65
N GLU A 123 -2.92 17.03 16.34
CA GLU A 123 -3.99 17.94 16.82
C GLU A 123 -4.13 17.90 18.35
N GLU A 124 -3.86 16.76 18.96
CA GLU A 124 -3.80 16.59 20.43
C GLU A 124 -2.47 17.10 21.06
N GLY A 125 -1.60 17.74 20.26
CA GLY A 125 -0.39 18.40 20.74
C GLY A 125 0.88 17.54 20.78
N LEU A 126 0.86 16.33 20.20
CA LEU A 126 2.05 15.47 20.12
C LEU A 126 2.92 15.82 18.92
N ASN A 127 4.22 15.77 19.10
CA ASN A 127 5.18 15.87 18.01
C ASN A 127 5.21 14.58 17.21
N VAL A 128 4.88 14.64 15.92
CA VAL A 128 4.78 13.48 15.05
C VAL A 128 5.50 13.73 13.73
N VAL A 129 6.24 12.75 13.25
CA VAL A 129 6.79 12.67 11.88
C VAL A 129 6.35 11.33 11.28
N THR A 130 5.88 11.35 10.04
CA THR A 130 5.39 10.13 9.41
C THR A 130 6.12 9.78 8.13
N LEU A 131 6.05 8.48 7.78
CA LEU A 131 6.63 7.91 6.56
C LEU A 131 5.56 7.14 5.77
N PRO A 132 5.50 7.32 4.42
CA PRO A 132 4.45 6.80 3.57
C PRO A 132 4.67 5.32 3.25
N LYS A 133 4.12 4.43 4.05
CA LYS A 133 4.20 2.98 3.91
C LYS A 133 2.89 2.44 3.34
N THR A 134 2.93 1.96 2.11
CA THR A 134 1.88 1.14 1.51
C THR A 134 2.37 0.54 0.19
N ILE A 135 1.88 -0.65 -0.15
CA ILE A 135 2.09 -1.24 -1.48
C ILE A 135 1.12 -0.66 -2.52
N ASP A 136 0.07 0.05 -2.08
CA ASP A 136 -1.02 0.53 -2.95
C ASP A 136 -0.67 1.86 -3.65
N ASN A 137 0.36 2.58 -3.20
CA ASN A 137 0.75 3.92 -3.67
C ASN A 137 -0.39 4.95 -3.62
N ASP A 138 -1.28 4.83 -2.64
CA ASP A 138 -2.54 5.57 -2.52
C ASP A 138 -2.49 6.81 -1.62
N LEU A 139 -1.31 7.16 -1.08
CA LEU A 139 -1.14 8.30 -0.19
C LEU A 139 -1.02 9.62 -0.95
N TRP A 140 -1.85 10.58 -0.57
CA TRP A 140 -1.79 11.93 -1.09
C TRP A 140 -0.50 12.65 -0.65
N GLY A 141 0.01 13.54 -1.51
CA GLY A 141 1.17 14.39 -1.20
C GLY A 141 2.53 13.74 -1.51
N THR A 142 2.56 12.53 -2.02
CA THR A 142 3.79 11.87 -2.47
C THR A 142 3.60 11.16 -3.81
N ASP A 143 4.60 11.20 -4.68
CA ASP A 143 4.56 10.48 -5.95
C ASP A 143 4.67 8.96 -5.73
N MET A 144 5.43 8.54 -4.72
CA MET A 144 5.74 7.15 -4.45
C MET A 144 5.68 6.83 -2.95
N THR A 145 5.21 5.64 -2.62
CA THR A 145 5.27 5.06 -1.28
C THR A 145 6.25 3.89 -1.26
N PHE A 146 6.98 3.69 -0.15
CA PHE A 146 7.88 2.55 -0.08
C PHE A 146 7.11 1.25 0.21
N GLY A 147 7.59 0.16 -0.39
CA GLY A 147 6.91 -1.12 -0.50
C GLY A 147 6.16 -1.31 -1.81
N PHE A 148 5.82 -0.21 -2.51
CA PHE A 148 5.12 -0.27 -3.78
C PHE A 148 5.95 -0.96 -4.88
N GLN A 149 7.20 -0.55 -5.09
CA GLN A 149 8.03 -1.13 -6.14
C GLN A 149 8.32 -2.62 -5.89
N SER A 150 8.58 -2.99 -4.64
CA SER A 150 8.78 -4.41 -4.30
C SER A 150 7.52 -5.26 -4.57
N ALA A 151 6.33 -4.68 -4.34
CA ALA A 151 5.08 -5.36 -4.64
C ALA A 151 4.81 -5.43 -6.16
N VAL A 152 5.19 -4.40 -6.92
CA VAL A 152 5.16 -4.43 -8.40
C VAL A 152 6.03 -5.56 -8.92
N ASP A 153 7.27 -5.70 -8.43
CA ASP A 153 8.18 -6.77 -8.84
C ASP A 153 7.55 -8.16 -8.61
N ILE A 154 7.00 -8.41 -7.42
CA ILE A 154 6.38 -9.71 -7.10
C ILE A 154 5.12 -9.97 -7.95
N ALA A 155 4.29 -8.95 -8.17
CA ALA A 155 3.11 -9.09 -9.00
C ALA A 155 3.48 -9.33 -10.47
N THR A 156 4.55 -8.69 -10.96
CA THR A 156 5.11 -8.90 -12.29
C THR A 156 5.66 -10.32 -12.45
N ASP A 157 6.44 -10.81 -11.48
CA ASP A 157 6.95 -12.19 -11.47
C ASP A 157 5.82 -13.23 -11.56
N ALA A 158 4.69 -12.96 -10.87
CA ALA A 158 3.51 -13.82 -10.95
C ALA A 158 2.90 -13.82 -12.36
N ILE A 159 2.81 -12.66 -13.02
CA ILE A 159 2.33 -12.53 -14.41
C ILE A 159 3.28 -13.23 -15.36
N ASP A 160 4.59 -13.05 -15.23
CA ASP A 160 5.63 -13.69 -16.05
C ASP A 160 5.56 -15.22 -15.97
N CYS A 161 5.36 -15.76 -14.76
CA CYS A 161 5.14 -17.21 -14.59
C CYS A 161 3.89 -17.69 -15.34
N ILE A 162 2.84 -16.89 -15.40
CA ILE A 162 1.61 -17.24 -16.13
C ILE A 162 1.81 -17.18 -17.65
N HIS A 163 2.63 -16.29 -18.18
CA HIS A 163 2.89 -16.20 -19.63
C HIS A 163 3.30 -17.54 -20.24
N THR A 164 4.22 -18.25 -19.61
CA THR A 164 4.75 -19.52 -20.15
C THR A 164 3.71 -20.63 -20.19
N THR A 165 2.87 -20.74 -19.14
CA THR A 165 1.80 -21.72 -19.11
C THR A 165 0.62 -21.30 -19.98
N ALA A 166 0.31 -20.02 -20.10
CA ALA A 166 -0.72 -19.50 -20.99
C ALA A 166 -0.41 -19.82 -22.45
N ALA A 167 0.83 -19.58 -22.88
CA ALA A 167 1.28 -19.91 -24.23
C ALA A 167 1.18 -21.43 -24.54
N SER A 168 1.46 -22.28 -23.55
CA SER A 168 1.42 -23.73 -23.70
C SER A 168 0.00 -24.30 -23.87
N HIS A 169 -0.99 -23.66 -23.23
CA HIS A 169 -2.36 -24.19 -23.15
C HIS A 169 -3.40 -23.46 -24.01
N GLY A 170 -3.07 -22.28 -24.54
CA GLY A 170 -4.01 -21.49 -25.35
C GLY A 170 -5.26 -21.03 -24.57
N ARG A 171 -5.08 -20.52 -23.34
CA ARG A 171 -6.17 -20.17 -22.42
C ARG A 171 -6.21 -18.68 -22.12
N VAL A 172 -7.31 -18.26 -21.52
CA VAL A 172 -7.42 -16.94 -20.88
C VAL A 172 -7.00 -17.09 -19.41
N PHE A 173 -6.07 -16.23 -18.97
CA PHE A 173 -5.63 -16.19 -17.59
C PHE A 173 -5.91 -14.83 -16.97
N ILE A 174 -6.36 -14.84 -15.72
CA ILE A 174 -6.56 -13.67 -14.89
C ILE A 174 -5.58 -13.74 -13.73
N VAL A 175 -4.78 -12.70 -13.53
CA VAL A 175 -3.94 -12.52 -12.35
C VAL A 175 -4.54 -11.39 -11.52
N GLU A 176 -5.01 -11.73 -10.31
CA GLU A 176 -5.55 -10.74 -9.39
C GLU A 176 -4.43 -10.05 -8.63
N VAL A 177 -4.41 -8.73 -8.68
CA VAL A 177 -3.39 -7.90 -8.07
C VAL A 177 -4.00 -7.07 -6.94
N MET A 178 -3.29 -6.98 -5.82
CA MET A 178 -3.69 -6.12 -4.69
C MET A 178 -3.68 -4.64 -5.09
N GLY A 179 -4.12 -3.76 -4.22
CA GLY A 179 -4.18 -2.30 -4.43
C GLY A 179 -5.38 -1.66 -3.75
N HIS A 180 -6.19 -2.47 -3.07
CA HIS A 180 -7.38 -2.08 -2.34
C HIS A 180 -8.36 -1.26 -3.21
N LYS A 181 -8.33 0.08 -3.13
CA LYS A 181 -9.26 0.98 -3.83
C LYS A 181 -8.64 1.68 -5.04
N VAL A 182 -7.40 1.42 -5.35
CA VAL A 182 -6.65 2.10 -6.40
C VAL A 182 -5.92 1.11 -7.30
N GLY A 183 -5.73 1.48 -8.55
CA GLY A 183 -5.18 0.63 -9.59
C GLY A 183 -3.67 0.76 -9.83
N PHE A 184 -2.92 1.55 -9.05
CA PHE A 184 -1.50 1.78 -9.34
C PHE A 184 -0.68 0.49 -9.43
N LEU A 185 -0.88 -0.43 -8.47
CA LEU A 185 -0.12 -1.68 -8.44
C LEU A 185 -0.44 -2.55 -9.66
N THR A 186 -1.73 -2.72 -9.95
CA THR A 186 -2.21 -3.51 -11.09
C THR A 186 -1.77 -2.92 -12.42
N LEU A 187 -1.84 -1.58 -12.57
CA LEU A 187 -1.43 -0.89 -13.78
C LEU A 187 0.07 -1.11 -14.07
N ASN A 188 0.92 -0.89 -13.05
CA ASN A 188 2.35 -1.03 -13.21
C ASN A 188 2.77 -2.50 -13.44
N ALA A 189 2.26 -3.43 -12.63
CA ALA A 189 2.57 -4.85 -12.79
C ALA A 189 2.00 -5.43 -14.10
N GLY A 190 0.79 -5.03 -14.49
CA GLY A 190 0.17 -5.46 -15.74
C GLY A 190 0.93 -4.97 -16.97
N MET A 191 1.38 -3.71 -16.98
CA MET A 191 2.22 -3.19 -18.07
C MET A 191 3.59 -3.87 -18.10
N ALA A 192 4.24 -4.02 -16.94
CA ALA A 192 5.56 -4.64 -16.84
C ALA A 192 5.53 -6.13 -17.23
N GLY A 193 4.51 -6.87 -16.81
CA GLY A 193 4.30 -8.28 -17.14
C GLY A 193 3.62 -8.52 -18.48
N GLY A 194 3.36 -7.49 -19.29
CA GLY A 194 2.78 -7.64 -20.63
C GLY A 194 1.34 -8.16 -20.64
N ALA A 195 0.51 -7.77 -19.66
CA ALA A 195 -0.90 -8.09 -19.69
C ALA A 195 -1.61 -7.42 -20.88
N ASP A 196 -2.52 -8.16 -21.50
CA ASP A 196 -3.28 -7.69 -22.66
C ASP A 196 -4.48 -6.81 -22.27
N ILE A 197 -5.00 -7.06 -21.07
CA ILE A 197 -6.14 -6.33 -20.49
C ILE A 197 -5.78 -6.00 -19.05
N ILE A 198 -6.03 -4.75 -18.64
CA ILE A 198 -5.80 -4.27 -17.26
C ILE A 198 -7.10 -3.67 -16.74
N LEU A 199 -7.67 -4.26 -15.68
CA LEU A 199 -8.89 -3.77 -15.05
C LEU A 199 -8.56 -3.13 -13.69
N ILE A 200 -8.85 -1.82 -13.56
CA ILE A 200 -8.57 -1.04 -12.35
C ILE A 200 -9.84 -0.34 -11.82
N PRO A 201 -9.90 -0.03 -10.52
CA PRO A 201 -11.11 0.57 -9.92
C PRO A 201 -11.52 1.91 -10.54
N GLU A 202 -10.56 2.68 -11.00
CA GLU A 202 -10.76 4.04 -11.52
C GLU A 202 -11.33 4.07 -12.94
N ILE A 203 -11.27 2.93 -13.65
CA ILE A 203 -11.83 2.76 -14.99
C ILE A 203 -12.82 1.59 -14.92
N PRO A 204 -14.12 1.85 -14.64
CA PRO A 204 -15.13 0.78 -14.56
C PRO A 204 -15.24 0.04 -15.89
N TYR A 205 -15.09 -1.30 -15.81
CA TYR A 205 -15.08 -2.13 -17.00
C TYR A 205 -16.49 -2.53 -17.48
N ASP A 206 -16.59 -2.73 -18.77
CA ASP A 206 -17.72 -3.35 -19.46
C ASP A 206 -17.29 -4.76 -19.90
N ILE A 207 -17.99 -5.78 -19.41
CA ILE A 207 -17.61 -7.17 -19.72
C ILE A 207 -17.69 -7.49 -21.22
N ASP A 208 -18.62 -6.85 -21.96
CA ASP A 208 -18.72 -7.07 -23.40
C ASP A 208 -17.49 -6.49 -24.13
N LYS A 209 -16.94 -5.40 -23.67
CA LYS A 209 -15.69 -4.84 -24.21
C LYS A 209 -14.46 -5.68 -23.84
N VAL A 210 -14.44 -6.27 -22.62
CA VAL A 210 -13.41 -7.23 -22.24
C VAL A 210 -13.43 -8.44 -23.16
N VAL A 211 -14.62 -9.03 -23.37
CA VAL A 211 -14.81 -10.16 -24.29
C VAL A 211 -14.38 -9.80 -25.72
N LYS A 212 -14.82 -8.65 -26.21
CA LYS A 212 -14.42 -8.15 -27.54
C LYS A 212 -12.90 -8.05 -27.69
N ALA A 213 -12.20 -7.53 -26.68
CA ALA A 213 -10.73 -7.44 -26.71
C ALA A 213 -10.08 -8.84 -26.77
N ILE A 214 -10.61 -9.83 -26.06
CA ILE A 214 -10.15 -11.22 -26.11
C ILE A 214 -10.37 -11.80 -27.53
N ASP A 215 -11.58 -11.64 -28.10
CA ASP A 215 -11.93 -12.15 -29.42
C ASP A 215 -11.08 -11.50 -30.54
N GLU A 216 -10.86 -10.19 -30.47
CA GLU A 216 -10.01 -9.49 -31.43
C GLU A 216 -8.57 -10.04 -31.41
N ARG A 217 -8.04 -10.34 -30.25
CA ARG A 217 -6.71 -10.96 -30.11
C ARG A 217 -6.69 -12.36 -30.68
N HIS A 218 -7.69 -13.18 -30.36
CA HIS A 218 -7.82 -14.52 -30.90
C HIS A 218 -7.91 -14.52 -32.43
N ASN A 219 -8.73 -13.61 -33.00
CA ASN A 219 -8.89 -13.44 -34.44
C ASN A 219 -7.60 -12.98 -35.15
N ARG A 220 -6.70 -12.29 -34.45
CA ARG A 220 -5.35 -11.92 -34.92
C ARG A 220 -4.33 -13.05 -34.79
N GLY A 221 -4.73 -14.24 -34.30
CA GLY A 221 -3.87 -15.39 -34.15
C GLY A 221 -3.21 -15.58 -32.80
N SER A 222 -3.51 -14.75 -31.80
CA SER A 222 -3.05 -14.95 -30.43
C SER A 222 -3.72 -16.16 -29.82
N LYS A 223 -2.94 -17.09 -29.27
CA LYS A 223 -3.47 -18.32 -28.68
C LYS A 223 -3.95 -18.17 -27.24
N PHE A 224 -3.51 -17.12 -26.53
CA PHE A 224 -3.84 -16.85 -25.13
C PHE A 224 -4.05 -15.38 -24.89
N THR A 225 -4.68 -15.07 -23.75
CA THR A 225 -4.85 -13.68 -23.27
C THR A 225 -4.58 -13.64 -21.76
N ILE A 226 -3.88 -12.62 -21.31
CA ILE A 226 -3.60 -12.38 -19.89
C ILE A 226 -4.29 -11.09 -19.45
N LEU A 227 -5.08 -11.19 -18.38
CA LEU A 227 -5.72 -10.08 -17.72
C LEU A 227 -5.03 -9.83 -16.37
N ALA A 228 -4.60 -8.61 -16.10
CA ALA A 228 -4.26 -8.14 -14.75
C ALA A 228 -5.49 -7.42 -14.18
N VAL A 229 -6.04 -7.94 -13.08
CA VAL A 229 -7.28 -7.44 -12.49
C VAL A 229 -7.01 -6.97 -11.07
N ALA A 230 -7.27 -5.70 -10.78
CA ALA A 230 -7.18 -5.18 -9.43
C ALA A 230 -8.25 -5.82 -8.53
N GLU A 231 -7.91 -6.15 -7.28
CA GLU A 231 -8.87 -6.68 -6.30
C GLU A 231 -10.09 -5.76 -6.08
N GLY A 232 -9.92 -4.47 -6.37
CA GLY A 232 -10.95 -3.44 -6.28
C GLY A 232 -11.59 -3.06 -7.61
N ALA A 233 -11.32 -3.78 -8.72
CA ALA A 233 -11.93 -3.49 -10.01
C ALA A 233 -13.47 -3.56 -9.94
N ILE A 234 -14.14 -2.70 -10.67
CA ILE A 234 -15.59 -2.57 -10.60
C ILE A 234 -16.21 -2.54 -12.02
N SER A 235 -17.34 -3.20 -12.21
CA SER A 235 -18.09 -3.13 -13.47
C SER A 235 -18.79 -1.78 -13.64
N LYS A 236 -19.13 -1.41 -14.89
CA LYS A 236 -19.92 -0.21 -15.17
C LYS A 236 -21.30 -0.25 -14.52
N GLU A 237 -21.88 -1.45 -14.37
CA GLU A 237 -23.15 -1.64 -13.68
C GLU A 237 -23.02 -1.31 -12.20
N ASP A 238 -22.00 -1.85 -11.56
CA ASP A 238 -21.78 -1.68 -10.12
C ASP A 238 -21.30 -0.27 -9.77
N ALA A 239 -20.59 0.38 -10.66
CA ALA A 239 -20.18 1.77 -10.50
C ALA A 239 -21.35 2.77 -10.45
N LYS A 240 -22.55 2.37 -10.96
CA LYS A 240 -23.77 3.17 -10.87
C LYS A 240 -24.50 3.03 -9.54
N LEU A 241 -24.17 1.99 -8.75
CA LEU A 241 -24.80 1.75 -7.45
C LEU A 241 -24.32 2.78 -6.42
N SER A 242 -25.23 3.16 -5.53
CA SER A 242 -24.85 3.92 -4.34
C SER A 242 -23.93 3.08 -3.43
N LYS A 243 -23.17 3.74 -2.57
CA LYS A 243 -22.30 3.05 -1.59
C LYS A 243 -23.06 2.08 -0.71
N LYS A 244 -24.35 2.34 -0.42
CA LYS A 244 -25.21 1.49 0.40
C LYS A 244 -25.62 0.22 -0.38
N GLU A 245 -26.06 0.38 -1.62
CA GLU A 245 -26.43 -0.73 -2.50
C GLU A 245 -25.25 -1.63 -2.81
N LEU A 246 -24.09 -1.04 -3.14
CA LEU A 246 -22.88 -1.82 -3.38
C LEU A 246 -22.46 -2.62 -2.13
N LYS A 247 -22.54 -2.00 -0.94
CA LYS A 247 -22.25 -2.70 0.31
C LYS A 247 -23.22 -3.85 0.57
N GLU A 248 -24.51 -3.68 0.24
CA GLU A 248 -25.51 -4.74 0.40
C GLU A 248 -25.27 -5.88 -0.61
N LYS A 249 -24.98 -5.56 -1.87
CA LYS A 249 -24.57 -6.54 -2.88
C LYS A 249 -23.35 -7.36 -2.41
N MET A 250 -22.34 -6.70 -1.85
CA MET A 250 -21.10 -7.37 -1.40
C MET A 250 -21.28 -8.25 -0.16
N LYS A 251 -22.37 -8.10 0.62
CA LYS A 251 -22.64 -9.02 1.74
C LYS A 251 -22.98 -10.44 1.28
N ASN A 252 -23.65 -10.54 0.14
CA ASN A 252 -24.08 -11.82 -0.45
C ASN A 252 -23.33 -12.12 -1.76
N TYR A 253 -22.11 -11.58 -1.88
CA TYR A 253 -21.31 -11.74 -3.08
C TYR A 253 -20.92 -13.21 -3.26
N PRO A 254 -21.31 -13.87 -4.37
CA PRO A 254 -21.18 -15.32 -4.52
C PRO A 254 -19.75 -15.76 -4.88
N TYR A 255 -18.87 -14.83 -5.24
CA TYR A 255 -17.53 -15.12 -5.69
C TYR A 255 -16.48 -14.85 -4.60
N PRO A 256 -15.35 -15.59 -4.58
CA PRO A 256 -14.23 -15.30 -3.69
C PRO A 256 -13.63 -13.90 -3.91
N SER A 257 -13.63 -13.42 -5.15
CA SER A 257 -13.18 -12.08 -5.55
C SER A 257 -13.74 -11.68 -6.91
N VAL A 258 -13.51 -10.42 -7.31
CA VAL A 258 -13.94 -9.87 -8.60
C VAL A 258 -13.34 -10.65 -9.79
N SER A 259 -12.15 -11.18 -9.67
CA SER A 259 -11.49 -11.93 -10.73
C SER A 259 -12.22 -13.23 -11.08
N TYR A 260 -12.85 -13.87 -10.09
CA TYR A 260 -13.69 -15.05 -10.34
C TYR A 260 -15.00 -14.69 -11.01
N GLU A 261 -15.64 -13.55 -10.65
CA GLU A 261 -16.81 -13.03 -11.36
C GLU A 261 -16.49 -12.72 -12.83
N VAL A 262 -15.35 -12.04 -13.08
CA VAL A 262 -14.89 -11.73 -14.44
C VAL A 262 -14.63 -13.02 -15.22
N ALA A 263 -14.00 -14.01 -14.60
CA ALA A 263 -13.73 -15.32 -15.24
C ALA A 263 -15.01 -16.05 -15.66
N ASP A 264 -16.01 -16.12 -14.78
CA ASP A 264 -17.28 -16.76 -15.06
C ASP A 264 -18.03 -16.04 -16.19
N LYS A 265 -18.09 -14.72 -16.15
CA LYS A 265 -18.74 -13.92 -17.21
C LYS A 265 -18.06 -14.08 -18.57
N ILE A 266 -16.73 -14.15 -18.62
CA ILE A 266 -16.00 -14.41 -19.86
C ILE A 266 -16.35 -15.81 -20.37
N LYS A 267 -16.31 -16.84 -19.50
CA LYS A 267 -16.62 -18.22 -19.86
C LYS A 267 -18.04 -18.37 -20.39
N GLU A 268 -19.03 -17.75 -19.73
CA GLU A 268 -20.44 -17.78 -20.16
C GLU A 268 -20.64 -17.17 -21.55
N LYS A 269 -19.95 -16.08 -21.86
CA LYS A 269 -20.12 -15.37 -23.14
C LYS A 269 -19.33 -15.97 -24.30
N THR A 270 -18.20 -16.65 -24.03
CA THR A 270 -17.25 -17.08 -25.07
C THR A 270 -17.04 -18.58 -25.12
N GLY A 271 -17.25 -19.27 -24.00
CA GLY A 271 -16.88 -20.69 -23.86
C GLY A 271 -15.38 -20.92 -23.67
N TYR A 272 -14.53 -19.87 -23.60
CA TYR A 272 -13.09 -20.02 -23.37
C TYR A 272 -12.80 -20.64 -21.99
N ASP A 273 -11.72 -21.42 -21.92
CA ASP A 273 -11.19 -21.91 -20.64
C ASP A 273 -10.45 -20.77 -19.91
N VAL A 274 -11.03 -20.28 -18.83
CA VAL A 274 -10.50 -19.17 -18.04
C VAL A 274 -9.93 -19.70 -16.72
N ARG A 275 -8.74 -19.26 -16.37
CA ARG A 275 -8.07 -19.59 -15.10
C ARG A 275 -7.75 -18.34 -14.31
N VAL A 276 -7.91 -18.41 -12.98
CA VAL A 276 -7.63 -17.31 -12.06
C VAL A 276 -6.44 -17.69 -11.18
N THR A 277 -5.50 -16.76 -11.06
CA THR A 277 -4.37 -16.82 -10.13
C THR A 277 -4.44 -15.62 -9.19
N VAL A 278 -4.42 -15.89 -7.89
CA VAL A 278 -4.45 -14.84 -6.85
C VAL A 278 -3.16 -14.93 -6.02
N PRO A 279 -2.11 -14.16 -6.34
CA PRO A 279 -0.89 -14.12 -5.54
C PRO A 279 -1.14 -13.67 -4.09
N GLY A 280 -2.13 -12.81 -3.87
CA GLY A 280 -2.58 -12.39 -2.54
C GLY A 280 -1.44 -11.78 -1.72
N HIS A 281 -1.30 -12.21 -0.47
CA HIS A 281 -0.34 -11.64 0.49
C HIS A 281 1.14 -11.89 0.13
N THR A 282 1.47 -12.74 -0.84
CA THR A 282 2.86 -12.84 -1.32
C THR A 282 3.39 -11.50 -1.83
N GLN A 283 2.50 -10.63 -2.35
CA GLN A 283 2.83 -9.27 -2.79
C GLN A 283 3.30 -8.34 -1.66
N ARG A 284 3.10 -8.71 -0.38
CA ARG A 284 3.58 -7.98 0.80
C ARG A 284 4.86 -8.55 1.39
N GLY A 285 5.20 -9.78 1.02
CA GLY A 285 6.28 -10.56 1.62
C GLY A 285 7.63 -10.42 0.92
N GLY A 286 8.61 -11.11 1.47
CA GLY A 286 9.94 -11.20 0.89
C GLY A 286 10.86 -10.02 1.20
N THR A 287 11.98 -10.02 0.51
CA THR A 287 13.03 -9.00 0.63
C THR A 287 12.67 -7.76 -0.18
N PRO A 288 12.86 -6.53 0.34
CA PRO A 288 12.64 -5.32 -0.43
C PRO A 288 13.58 -5.25 -1.64
N CYS A 289 13.06 -4.83 -2.80
CA CYS A 289 13.87 -4.61 -3.99
C CYS A 289 14.91 -3.49 -3.77
N PRO A 290 15.97 -3.43 -4.58
CA PRO A 290 17.00 -2.40 -4.43
C PRO A 290 16.46 -0.97 -4.44
N TYR A 291 15.47 -0.69 -5.28
CA TYR A 291 14.83 0.62 -5.33
C TYR A 291 14.22 1.00 -3.97
N ASP A 292 13.38 0.13 -3.40
CA ASP A 292 12.71 0.39 -2.13
C ASP A 292 13.70 0.51 -0.95
N ARG A 293 14.80 -0.26 -0.95
CA ARG A 293 15.84 -0.13 0.09
C ARG A 293 16.45 1.26 0.10
N VAL A 294 16.83 1.78 -1.06
CA VAL A 294 17.40 3.13 -1.20
C VAL A 294 16.34 4.17 -0.87
N PHE A 295 15.15 4.04 -1.45
CA PHE A 295 14.06 4.99 -1.29
C PHE A 295 13.61 5.11 0.17
N ALA A 296 13.31 3.98 0.83
CA ALA A 296 12.92 3.96 2.23
C ALA A 296 14.02 4.52 3.17
N SER A 297 15.30 4.22 2.87
CA SER A 297 16.42 4.77 3.63
C SER A 297 16.54 6.29 3.48
N ARG A 298 16.32 6.83 2.27
CA ARG A 298 16.32 8.29 2.02
C ARG A 298 15.19 8.98 2.79
N LEU A 299 13.96 8.45 2.71
CA LEU A 299 12.82 9.00 3.46
C LEU A 299 13.07 8.94 4.97
N GLY A 300 13.61 7.80 5.45
CA GLY A 300 13.97 7.64 6.86
C GLY A 300 15.04 8.64 7.32
N SER A 301 16.07 8.86 6.50
CA SER A 301 17.12 9.83 6.80
C SER A 301 16.59 11.27 6.89
N GLU A 302 15.71 11.68 5.98
CA GLU A 302 15.08 13.02 6.05
C GLU A 302 14.16 13.15 7.27
N ALA A 303 13.41 12.10 7.63
CA ALA A 303 12.64 12.10 8.87
C ALA A 303 13.54 12.29 10.10
N GLY A 304 14.69 11.61 10.15
CA GLY A 304 15.69 11.82 11.20
C GLY A 304 16.21 13.26 11.26
N LYS A 305 16.49 13.87 10.11
CA LYS A 305 16.87 15.28 10.03
C LYS A 305 15.80 16.22 10.56
N LEU A 306 14.53 16.02 10.19
CA LEU A 306 13.42 16.84 10.72
C LEU A 306 13.34 16.74 12.24
N ILE A 307 13.54 15.57 12.82
CA ILE A 307 13.53 15.35 14.26
C ILE A 307 14.69 16.08 14.94
N LEU A 308 15.89 16.02 14.36
CA LEU A 308 17.07 16.77 14.86
C LEU A 308 16.86 18.28 14.84
N GLU A 309 16.19 18.78 13.79
CA GLU A 309 15.84 20.19 13.63
C GLU A 309 14.62 20.62 14.45
N GLY A 310 13.96 19.72 15.20
CA GLY A 310 12.74 20.02 15.96
C GLY A 310 11.52 20.35 15.08
N LYS A 311 11.48 19.86 13.84
CA LYS A 311 10.40 20.08 12.87
C LYS A 311 9.45 18.88 12.83
N TYR A 312 8.23 19.08 13.31
CA TYR A 312 7.22 18.03 13.44
C TYR A 312 5.94 18.38 12.68
N GLY A 313 5.01 17.43 12.61
CA GLY A 313 3.72 17.60 11.95
C GLY A 313 3.74 17.32 10.44
N PHE A 314 4.75 16.61 9.96
CA PHE A 314 4.95 16.34 8.54
C PHE A 314 5.00 14.85 8.20
N MET A 315 4.52 14.52 7.00
CA MET A 315 4.91 13.32 6.28
C MET A 315 6.13 13.65 5.41
N VAL A 316 7.16 12.82 5.45
CA VAL A 316 8.25 12.88 4.48
C VAL A 316 7.81 12.14 3.22
N GLY A 317 7.79 12.81 2.08
CA GLY A 317 7.40 12.25 0.79
C GLY A 317 8.42 12.52 -0.30
N ILE A 318 8.06 12.18 -1.54
CA ILE A 318 8.83 12.50 -2.73
C ILE A 318 7.93 13.18 -3.76
N LYS A 319 8.44 14.19 -4.43
CA LYS A 319 7.80 14.84 -5.57
C LYS A 319 8.85 15.24 -6.61
N ASN A 320 8.64 14.87 -7.87
CA ASN A 320 9.59 15.14 -8.95
C ASN A 320 11.03 14.70 -8.61
N ARG A 321 11.19 13.49 -7.99
CA ARG A 321 12.46 12.89 -7.52
C ARG A 321 13.11 13.59 -6.31
N GLU A 322 12.56 14.70 -5.83
CA GLU A 322 13.06 15.42 -4.65
C GLU A 322 12.30 14.98 -3.39
N ILE A 323 13.03 14.83 -2.29
CA ILE A 323 12.41 14.55 -0.99
C ILE A 323 11.76 15.84 -0.49
N ILE A 324 10.51 15.72 -0.10
CA ILE A 324 9.69 16.84 0.40
C ILE A 324 9.09 16.52 1.77
N LYS A 325 8.63 17.55 2.46
CA LYS A 325 7.81 17.45 3.65
C LYS A 325 6.41 17.96 3.34
N VAL A 326 5.40 17.19 3.71
CA VAL A 326 3.99 17.50 3.47
C VAL A 326 3.29 17.61 4.82
N PRO A 327 2.59 18.72 5.13
CA PRO A 327 1.83 18.85 6.37
C PRO A 327 0.83 17.69 6.54
N LEU A 328 0.75 17.13 7.74
CA LEU A 328 -0.12 15.97 7.99
C LEU A 328 -1.60 16.25 7.72
N GLU A 329 -2.07 17.48 7.95
CA GLU A 329 -3.42 17.91 7.63
C GLU A 329 -3.74 17.86 6.13
N GLU A 330 -2.74 18.00 5.28
CA GLU A 330 -2.92 17.90 3.82
C GLU A 330 -2.98 16.44 3.34
N VAL A 331 -2.37 15.51 4.09
CA VAL A 331 -2.33 14.07 3.79
C VAL A 331 -3.54 13.33 4.34
N ALA A 332 -3.91 13.66 5.58
CA ALA A 332 -4.91 12.90 6.31
C ALA A 332 -6.28 12.89 5.62
N GLY A 333 -6.75 11.69 5.28
CA GLY A 333 -8.08 11.50 4.71
C GLY A 333 -8.20 11.68 3.20
N LYS A 334 -7.14 12.11 2.52
CA LYS A 334 -7.10 12.19 1.06
C LYS A 334 -6.57 10.89 0.47
N LEU A 335 -7.13 10.52 -0.67
CA LEU A 335 -6.72 9.32 -1.41
C LEU A 335 -6.12 9.77 -2.75
N LYS A 336 -4.97 9.22 -3.10
CA LYS A 336 -4.39 9.36 -4.43
C LYS A 336 -4.89 8.19 -5.29
N THR A 337 -5.43 8.47 -6.46
CA THR A 337 -6.00 7.51 -7.41
C THR A 337 -5.34 7.65 -8.76
N VAL A 338 -5.45 6.62 -9.61
CA VAL A 338 -5.04 6.70 -11.01
C VAL A 338 -6.04 7.56 -11.76
N ALA A 339 -5.61 8.69 -12.33
CA ALA A 339 -6.49 9.46 -13.20
C ALA A 339 -6.74 8.68 -14.50
N PRO A 340 -8.00 8.51 -14.96
CA PRO A 340 -8.29 7.78 -16.21
C PRO A 340 -7.60 8.37 -17.45
N ASP A 341 -7.28 9.66 -17.41
CA ASP A 341 -6.55 10.39 -18.43
C ASP A 341 -5.05 10.54 -18.16
N ALA A 342 -4.51 9.87 -17.15
CA ALA A 342 -3.09 9.90 -16.86
C ALA A 342 -2.26 9.39 -18.05
N SER A 343 -1.07 9.97 -18.25
CA SER A 343 -0.18 9.62 -19.37
C SER A 343 0.09 8.11 -19.44
N ILE A 344 0.37 7.47 -18.30
CA ILE A 344 0.62 6.03 -18.24
C ILE A 344 -0.58 5.19 -18.71
N VAL A 345 -1.81 5.62 -18.46
CA VAL A 345 -3.03 4.95 -18.96
C VAL A 345 -3.14 5.12 -20.48
N GLN A 346 -2.88 6.33 -20.99
CA GLN A 346 -2.91 6.59 -22.41
C GLN A 346 -1.79 5.84 -23.15
N GLU A 347 -0.61 5.79 -22.59
CA GLU A 347 0.54 5.02 -23.11
C GLU A 347 0.21 3.52 -23.14
N ALA A 348 -0.40 2.97 -22.08
CA ALA A 348 -0.87 1.58 -22.07
C ALA A 348 -1.89 1.30 -23.19
N LYS A 349 -2.85 2.20 -23.41
CA LYS A 349 -3.82 2.09 -24.52
C LYS A 349 -3.14 2.18 -25.89
N MET A 350 -2.13 3.05 -26.06
CA MET A 350 -1.33 3.13 -27.29
C MET A 350 -0.55 1.84 -27.57
N LEU A 351 -0.14 1.13 -26.55
CA LEU A 351 0.49 -0.20 -26.64
C LEU A 351 -0.51 -1.33 -26.95
N GLY A 352 -1.81 -1.01 -27.06
CA GLY A 352 -2.87 -1.96 -27.37
C GLY A 352 -3.46 -2.67 -26.16
N ILE A 353 -3.16 -2.22 -24.93
CA ILE A 353 -3.73 -2.77 -23.70
C ILE A 353 -5.16 -2.23 -23.55
N SER A 354 -6.12 -3.15 -23.36
CA SER A 354 -7.51 -2.80 -23.11
C SER A 354 -7.77 -2.58 -21.61
N PHE A 355 -8.62 -1.60 -21.28
CA PHE A 355 -9.13 -1.41 -19.92
C PHE A 355 -10.60 -1.84 -19.79
N GLY A 356 -11.19 -2.39 -20.84
CA GLY A 356 -12.61 -2.76 -20.87
C GLY A 356 -13.56 -1.55 -20.85
N ASP A 357 -13.12 -0.36 -21.25
CA ASP A 357 -13.86 0.90 -21.16
C ASP A 357 -14.53 1.36 -22.46
#